data_86905b95fc69e49a48487897099a86e8
#
_entry.id   86905b95fc69e49a48487897099a86e8
#
_cell.length_a   1.000
_cell.length_b   1.000
_cell.length_c   1.000
_cell.angle_alpha   90.00
_cell.angle_beta   90.00
_cell.angle_gamma   90.00
#
_symmetry.space_group_name_H-M   'P 1'
#
loop_
_entity.id
_entity.type
_entity.pdbx_description
1 polymer ?
#
loop_
_entity_poly.entity_id
_entity_poly.type
_entity_poly.pdbx_seq_one_letter_code
_entity_poly.pdbx_strand_id
1 'polypeptide(L)'
;MKKLLLCSTIVVAMCFASCEGFDASDILERLDQLEKELNELKNENNEDNGQGDDNNDGEKHIITFQDSTAKSICIFYWDENDDGELSYDEAATVTDIGIVFKGSPILAFNELKNFTSITAIADKAFSGCVSLAEVTLPEQITIIGSSTFSGCANLKELVIPEKVEEIGKSTFSGCEGLIIYCKPTKKPAIYYDSNFSANSTFPLYSGIKVYVPSKSYNSYIQYNYPAGSGASSDNWYYYRN
;
A
#
# COMPACT_ATOMS: atom_id res chain seq x y z
N MET A 1 15.85 19.59 -10.69
CA MET A 1 15.61 20.73 -9.77
C MET A 1 14.20 21.29 -9.82
N LYS A 2 13.48 21.32 -10.97
CA LYS A 2 12.08 21.81 -11.05
C LYS A 2 11.06 20.88 -10.38
N LYS A 3 11.24 19.54 -10.44
CA LYS A 3 10.37 18.56 -9.72
C LYS A 3 10.38 18.74 -8.19
N LEU A 4 11.53 19.11 -7.61
CA LEU A 4 11.62 19.32 -6.15
C LEU A 4 10.77 20.50 -5.66
N LEU A 5 10.57 21.52 -6.49
CA LEU A 5 9.78 22.71 -6.12
C LEU A 5 8.27 22.45 -6.18
N LEU A 6 7.79 21.67 -7.17
CA LEU A 6 6.36 21.38 -7.34
C LEU A 6 5.81 20.47 -6.23
N CYS A 7 6.61 19.50 -5.78
CA CYS A 7 6.21 18.57 -4.74
C CYS A 7 6.27 19.14 -3.32
N SER A 8 7.16 20.10 -3.06
CA SER A 8 7.14 20.77 -1.75
C SER A 8 5.83 21.52 -1.53
N THR A 9 5.17 22.00 -2.60
CA THR A 9 3.89 22.72 -2.51
C THR A 9 2.71 21.78 -2.33
N ILE A 10 2.67 20.61 -2.99
CA ILE A 10 1.57 19.65 -2.86
C ILE A 10 1.62 18.92 -1.52
N VAL A 11 2.79 18.48 -1.06
CA VAL A 11 2.96 17.84 0.25
C VAL A 11 2.74 18.83 1.39
N VAL A 12 3.14 20.08 1.22
CA VAL A 12 2.88 21.17 2.18
C VAL A 12 1.38 21.50 2.24
N ALA A 13 0.66 21.54 1.12
CA ALA A 13 -0.78 21.76 1.10
C ALA A 13 -1.57 20.65 1.81
N MET A 14 -1.14 19.38 1.68
CA MET A 14 -1.77 18.27 2.40
C MET A 14 -1.48 18.26 3.91
N CYS A 15 -0.33 18.79 4.35
CA CYS A 15 0.00 18.91 5.77
C CYS A 15 -0.73 20.06 6.47
N PHE A 16 -1.14 21.12 5.75
CA PHE A 16 -1.81 22.29 6.35
C PHE A 16 -3.34 22.17 6.40
N ALA A 17 -3.96 21.20 5.74
CA ALA A 17 -5.40 20.94 5.82
C ALA A 17 -5.90 20.52 7.23
N SER A 18 -4.98 20.29 8.17
CA SER A 18 -5.31 19.95 9.57
C SER A 18 -5.18 21.12 10.55
N CYS A 19 -4.86 22.35 10.09
CA CYS A 19 -4.82 23.55 10.92
C CYS A 19 -6.01 24.45 10.59
N GLU A 20 -6.81 24.75 11.60
CA GLU A 20 -7.99 25.61 11.52
C GLU A 20 -7.67 27.00 10.90
N GLY A 21 -8.39 27.35 9.82
CA GLY A 21 -8.43 28.71 9.29
C GLY A 21 -8.00 28.92 7.84
N PHE A 22 -7.72 27.88 7.05
CA PHE A 22 -7.42 28.03 5.61
C PHE A 22 -8.67 27.73 4.77
N ASP A 23 -8.99 28.63 3.84
CA ASP A 23 -10.08 28.43 2.88
C ASP A 23 -9.63 27.44 1.79
N ALA A 24 -10.26 26.26 1.80
CA ALA A 24 -9.95 25.20 0.82
C ALA A 24 -10.21 25.62 -0.64
N SER A 25 -11.02 26.66 -0.86
CA SER A 25 -11.32 27.18 -2.20
C SER A 25 -10.10 27.85 -2.83
N ASP A 26 -9.29 28.58 -2.07
CA ASP A 26 -8.07 29.24 -2.57
C ASP A 26 -7.00 28.24 -3.01
N ILE A 27 -6.95 27.09 -2.30
CA ILE A 27 -6.01 26.01 -2.64
C ILE A 27 -6.44 25.31 -3.93
N LEU A 28 -7.74 25.03 -4.08
CA LEU A 28 -8.29 24.42 -5.28
C LEU A 28 -8.11 25.29 -6.52
N GLU A 29 -8.40 26.60 -6.40
CA GLU A 29 -8.22 27.55 -7.49
C GLU A 29 -6.75 27.66 -7.92
N ARG A 30 -5.81 27.60 -6.97
CA ARG A 30 -4.38 27.62 -7.25
C ARG A 30 -3.87 26.33 -7.86
N LEU A 31 -4.44 25.18 -7.49
CA LEU A 31 -4.16 23.89 -8.13
C LEU A 31 -4.61 23.86 -9.59
N ASP A 32 -5.84 24.31 -9.87
CA ASP A 32 -6.37 24.38 -11.22
C ASP A 32 -5.51 25.31 -12.11
N GLN A 33 -5.02 26.41 -11.55
CA GLN A 33 -4.14 27.34 -12.25
C GLN A 33 -2.77 26.74 -12.56
N LEU A 34 -2.19 25.97 -11.61
CA LEU A 34 -0.92 25.28 -11.81
C LEU A 34 -1.02 24.13 -12.82
N GLU A 35 -2.14 23.40 -12.84
CA GLU A 35 -2.41 22.40 -13.88
C GLU A 35 -2.53 23.02 -15.27
N LYS A 36 -3.13 24.18 -15.37
CA LYS A 36 -3.23 24.92 -16.63
C LYS A 36 -1.86 25.39 -17.12
N GLU A 37 -1.04 25.99 -16.24
CA GLU A 37 0.32 26.42 -16.55
C GLU A 37 1.22 25.23 -16.95
N LEU A 38 1.05 24.06 -16.31
CA LEU A 38 1.75 22.83 -16.66
C LEU A 38 1.37 22.31 -18.05
N ASN A 39 0.09 22.38 -18.40
CA ASN A 39 -0.39 21.95 -19.71
C ASN A 39 0.06 22.90 -20.83
N GLU A 40 0.13 24.20 -20.54
CA GLU A 40 0.67 25.20 -21.48
C GLU A 40 2.17 24.95 -21.73
N LEU A 41 2.96 24.64 -20.69
CA LEU A 41 4.37 24.29 -20.82
C LEU A 41 4.63 22.97 -21.55
N LYS A 42 3.71 22.00 -21.44
CA LYS A 42 3.79 20.75 -22.20
C LYS A 42 3.52 20.98 -23.70
N ASN A 43 2.61 21.88 -24.04
CA ASN A 43 2.30 22.20 -25.41
C ASN A 43 3.41 23.02 -26.12
N GLU A 44 4.13 23.88 -25.40
CA GLU A 44 5.25 24.64 -25.96
C GLU A 44 6.48 23.77 -26.29
N ASN A 45 6.63 22.59 -25.66
CA ASN A 45 7.73 21.66 -25.94
C ASN A 45 7.44 20.67 -27.08
N ASN A 46 6.25 20.70 -27.70
CA ASN A 46 5.90 19.80 -28.80
C ASN A 46 6.07 20.38 -30.19
N GLU A 47 6.59 21.62 -30.35
CA GLU A 47 6.85 22.24 -31.62
C GLU A 47 8.35 22.31 -31.98
N ASP A 48 9.13 21.28 -31.86
CA ASP A 48 10.32 21.08 -32.69
C ASP A 48 10.87 19.66 -32.51
N ASN A 49 10.63 18.76 -33.42
CA ASN A 49 11.63 17.99 -34.14
C ASN A 49 11.00 17.00 -35.11
N GLY A 50 11.33 17.25 -36.37
CA GLY A 50 11.01 16.34 -37.45
C GLY A 50 11.94 15.14 -37.51
N GLN A 51 11.32 14.05 -37.98
CA GLN A 51 11.92 12.96 -38.77
C GLN A 51 13.14 12.20 -38.14
N GLY A 52 12.82 11.10 -37.52
CA GLY A 52 13.69 9.96 -37.39
C GLY A 52 12.81 8.70 -37.32
N ASP A 53 12.67 8.04 -38.50
CA ASP A 53 12.09 6.70 -38.60
C ASP A 53 12.94 5.74 -37.80
N ASP A 54 12.47 5.32 -36.63
CA ASP A 54 12.82 4.06 -36.02
C ASP A 54 11.53 3.42 -35.49
N ASN A 55 10.86 2.67 -36.37
CA ASN A 55 9.82 1.71 -36.02
C ASN A 55 10.42 0.57 -35.19
N ASN A 56 10.69 0.84 -33.94
CA ASN A 56 10.74 -0.17 -32.90
C ASN A 56 9.76 0.26 -31.79
N ASP A 57 8.48 0.19 -32.13
CA ASP A 57 7.38 0.36 -31.21
C ASP A 57 7.28 -0.90 -30.34
N GLY A 58 8.23 -1.06 -29.46
CA GLY A 58 8.12 -1.97 -28.34
C GLY A 58 6.95 -1.46 -27.51
N GLU A 59 5.80 -2.12 -27.66
CA GLU A 59 4.56 -1.85 -26.94
C GLU A 59 4.90 -1.66 -25.45
N LYS A 60 4.95 -0.38 -25.03
CA LYS A 60 5.25 -0.04 -23.63
C LYS A 60 4.15 -0.63 -22.78
N HIS A 61 4.47 -1.69 -22.05
CA HIS A 61 3.54 -2.27 -21.09
C HIS A 61 3.38 -1.32 -19.91
N ILE A 62 2.39 -0.42 -19.98
CA ILE A 62 2.07 0.57 -18.94
C ILE A 62 1.10 -0.03 -17.94
N ILE A 63 1.35 0.22 -16.65
CA ILE A 63 0.47 -0.20 -15.57
C ILE A 63 -0.76 0.71 -15.53
N THR A 64 -1.94 0.13 -15.65
CA THR A 64 -3.20 0.83 -15.45
C THR A 64 -3.56 0.85 -13.98
N PHE A 65 -3.61 2.02 -13.36
CA PHE A 65 -3.97 2.21 -11.96
C PHE A 65 -5.47 2.41 -11.77
N GLN A 66 -6.00 1.77 -10.74
CA GLN A 66 -7.39 1.96 -10.30
C GLN A 66 -7.55 3.28 -9.52
N ASP A 67 -6.53 3.69 -8.78
CA ASP A 67 -6.51 4.88 -7.94
C ASP A 67 -5.52 5.92 -8.49
N SER A 68 -6.03 7.13 -8.80
CA SER A 68 -5.21 8.21 -9.35
C SER A 68 -4.17 8.75 -8.38
N THR A 69 -4.45 8.71 -7.07
CA THR A 69 -3.48 9.12 -6.04
C THR A 69 -2.35 8.12 -5.95
N ALA A 70 -2.67 6.81 -5.98
CA ALA A 70 -1.65 5.76 -6.02
C ALA A 70 -0.79 5.89 -7.30
N LYS A 71 -1.42 6.14 -8.48
CA LYS A 71 -0.70 6.43 -9.73
C LYS A 71 0.27 7.61 -9.55
N SER A 72 -0.21 8.74 -9.04
CA SER A 72 0.61 9.95 -8.88
C SER A 72 1.80 9.74 -7.95
N ILE A 73 1.62 8.99 -6.86
CA ILE A 73 2.72 8.63 -5.95
C ILE A 73 3.74 7.75 -6.68
N CYS A 74 3.28 6.71 -7.39
CA CYS A 74 4.16 5.79 -8.10
C CYS A 74 4.97 6.50 -9.18
N ILE A 75 4.33 7.32 -10.02
CA ILE A 75 5.01 8.12 -11.05
C ILE A 75 6.05 9.04 -10.39
N PHE A 76 5.68 9.73 -9.31
CA PHE A 76 6.58 10.65 -8.64
C PHE A 76 7.88 10.00 -8.16
N TYR A 77 7.79 8.77 -7.64
CA TYR A 77 8.94 8.08 -7.05
C TYR A 77 9.69 7.17 -8.02
N TRP A 78 9.02 6.60 -9.05
CA TRP A 78 9.54 5.47 -9.82
C TRP A 78 9.38 5.58 -11.34
N ASP A 79 8.85 6.66 -11.89
CA ASP A 79 8.90 6.99 -13.32
C ASP A 79 10.33 7.47 -13.64
N GLU A 80 11.17 6.54 -14.15
CA GLU A 80 12.59 6.80 -14.41
C GLU A 80 12.79 7.60 -15.70
N ASN A 81 11.90 7.42 -16.67
CA ASN A 81 12.03 8.02 -18.00
C ASN A 81 11.26 9.35 -18.16
N ASP A 82 10.56 9.80 -17.10
CA ASP A 82 9.80 11.06 -17.04
C ASP A 82 8.66 11.17 -18.08
N ASP A 83 8.08 10.03 -18.52
CA ASP A 83 6.99 10.04 -19.51
C ASP A 83 5.60 10.24 -18.90
N GLY A 84 5.50 10.28 -17.57
CA GLY A 84 4.25 10.50 -16.83
C GLY A 84 3.40 9.25 -16.66
N GLU A 85 3.95 8.09 -16.98
CA GLU A 85 3.35 6.77 -16.76
C GLU A 85 4.30 5.89 -15.93
N LEU A 86 3.81 4.78 -15.41
CA LEU A 86 4.66 3.76 -14.81
C LEU A 86 4.55 2.47 -15.62
N SER A 87 5.64 2.03 -16.19
CA SER A 87 5.72 0.74 -16.90
C SER A 87 5.91 -0.42 -15.93
N TYR A 88 5.63 -1.64 -16.42
CA TYR A 88 5.95 -2.86 -15.66
C TYR A 88 7.46 -3.02 -15.42
N ASP A 89 8.30 -2.56 -16.36
CA ASP A 89 9.75 -2.63 -16.24
C ASP A 89 10.25 -1.72 -15.11
N GLU A 90 9.75 -0.48 -15.03
CA GLU A 90 10.08 0.44 -13.93
C GLU A 90 9.61 -0.09 -12.58
N ALA A 91 8.37 -0.59 -12.50
CA ALA A 91 7.85 -1.20 -11.27
C ALA A 91 8.69 -2.42 -10.84
N ALA A 92 9.23 -3.18 -11.80
CA ALA A 92 10.08 -4.33 -11.52
C ALA A 92 11.47 -3.97 -10.98
N THR A 93 11.95 -2.73 -11.17
CA THR A 93 13.22 -2.26 -10.57
C THR A 93 13.08 -1.91 -9.09
N VAL A 94 11.86 -1.62 -8.63
CA VAL A 94 11.60 -1.19 -7.25
C VAL A 94 11.78 -2.34 -6.28
N THR A 95 12.72 -2.21 -5.36
CA THR A 95 13.01 -3.22 -4.33
C THR A 95 12.39 -2.93 -2.97
N ASP A 96 12.01 -1.68 -2.71
CA ASP A 96 11.37 -1.22 -1.46
C ASP A 96 10.48 -0.01 -1.74
N ILE A 97 9.24 -0.05 -1.26
CA ILE A 97 8.32 1.11 -1.32
C ILE A 97 8.47 2.04 -0.11
N GLY A 98 9.24 1.65 0.90
CA GLY A 98 9.42 2.45 2.11
C GLY A 98 8.10 2.85 2.76
N ILE A 99 7.99 4.14 3.10
CA ILE A 99 6.81 4.70 3.76
C ILE A 99 6.08 5.75 2.89
N VAL A 100 6.28 5.70 1.56
CA VAL A 100 5.75 6.74 0.65
C VAL A 100 4.22 6.83 0.63
N PHE A 101 3.54 5.74 0.98
CA PHE A 101 2.08 5.72 1.08
C PHE A 101 1.53 6.01 2.48
N LYS A 102 2.40 6.17 3.49
CA LYS A 102 1.95 6.39 4.87
C LYS A 102 1.03 7.60 4.98
N GLY A 103 -0.19 7.39 5.52
CA GLY A 103 -1.19 8.43 5.72
C GLY A 103 -1.81 8.97 4.43
N SER A 104 -1.51 8.36 3.27
CA SER A 104 -2.09 8.81 2.00
C SER A 104 -3.58 8.46 1.90
N PRO A 105 -4.37 9.24 1.17
CA PRO A 105 -5.80 9.02 1.01
C PRO A 105 -6.13 8.01 -0.10
N ILE A 106 -5.20 7.11 -0.47
CA ILE A 106 -5.44 6.10 -1.49
C ILE A 106 -6.63 5.21 -1.12
N LEU A 107 -7.42 4.86 -2.13
CA LEU A 107 -8.58 3.97 -2.00
C LEU A 107 -8.23 2.53 -2.34
N ALA A 108 -7.34 2.34 -3.33
CA ALA A 108 -6.92 1.03 -3.80
C ALA A 108 -5.46 1.05 -4.28
N PHE A 109 -4.76 -0.06 -4.10
CA PHE A 109 -3.44 -0.27 -4.70
C PHE A 109 -3.23 -1.74 -5.09
N ASN A 110 -4.06 -2.21 -6.01
CA ASN A 110 -3.99 -3.57 -6.53
C ASN A 110 -2.79 -3.77 -7.48
N GLU A 111 -2.23 -2.69 -8.01
CA GLU A 111 -1.07 -2.65 -8.89
C GLU A 111 0.24 -2.95 -8.17
N LEU A 112 0.28 -2.90 -6.83
CA LEU A 112 1.45 -3.28 -6.02
C LEU A 112 1.94 -4.70 -6.35
N LYS A 113 1.06 -5.61 -6.76
CA LYS A 113 1.42 -6.97 -7.22
C LYS A 113 2.43 -6.98 -8.37
N ASN A 114 2.53 -5.89 -9.14
CA ASN A 114 3.43 -5.78 -10.30
C ASN A 114 4.86 -5.38 -9.91
N PHE A 115 5.09 -5.02 -8.65
CA PHE A 115 6.41 -4.67 -8.11
C PHE A 115 7.17 -5.96 -7.75
N THR A 116 7.68 -6.63 -8.78
CA THR A 116 8.16 -8.02 -8.68
C THR A 116 9.50 -8.18 -7.96
N SER A 117 10.25 -7.11 -7.72
CA SER A 117 11.49 -7.15 -6.97
C SER A 117 11.35 -6.87 -5.47
N ILE A 118 10.14 -6.50 -5.02
CA ILE A 118 9.87 -6.30 -3.59
C ILE A 118 9.79 -7.66 -2.89
N THR A 119 10.62 -7.87 -1.88
CA THR A 119 10.62 -9.08 -1.05
C THR A 119 10.10 -8.86 0.37
N ALA A 120 9.94 -7.59 0.77
CA ALA A 120 9.39 -7.19 2.06
C ALA A 120 8.53 -5.94 1.91
N ILE A 121 7.42 -5.86 2.64
CA ILE A 121 6.69 -4.62 2.81
C ILE A 121 7.22 -3.93 4.07
N ALA A 122 7.70 -2.71 3.93
CA ALA A 122 8.36 -1.95 4.99
C ALA A 122 7.46 -1.70 6.21
N ASP A 123 8.08 -1.46 7.36
CA ASP A 123 7.39 -0.98 8.54
C ASP A 123 6.59 0.30 8.22
N LYS A 124 5.32 0.32 8.60
CA LYS A 124 4.42 1.47 8.44
C LYS A 124 4.15 1.88 6.98
N ALA A 125 4.42 1.05 5.97
CA ALA A 125 4.27 1.40 4.56
C ALA A 125 2.89 2.01 4.23
N PHE A 126 1.80 1.46 4.77
CA PHE A 126 0.43 1.95 4.62
C PHE A 126 -0.21 2.43 5.92
N SER A 127 0.60 2.67 6.96
CA SER A 127 0.06 3.11 8.25
C SER A 127 -0.72 4.40 8.12
N GLY A 128 -1.96 4.42 8.61
CA GLY A 128 -2.85 5.58 8.55
C GLY A 128 -3.52 5.83 7.20
N CYS A 129 -3.44 4.90 6.24
CA CYS A 129 -4.22 4.97 5.00
C CYS A 129 -5.68 4.62 5.30
N VAL A 130 -6.40 5.54 5.94
CA VAL A 130 -7.76 5.31 6.47
C VAL A 130 -8.77 4.97 5.37
N SER A 131 -8.54 5.45 4.16
CA SER A 131 -9.43 5.24 3.00
C SER A 131 -9.13 3.96 2.23
N LEU A 132 -7.96 3.31 2.46
CA LEU A 132 -7.54 2.13 1.73
C LEU A 132 -8.51 0.98 1.95
N ALA A 133 -9.21 0.58 0.87
CA ALA A 133 -10.18 -0.52 0.88
C ALA A 133 -9.63 -1.79 0.24
N GLU A 134 -8.74 -1.66 -0.74
CA GLU A 134 -8.19 -2.76 -1.52
C GLU A 134 -6.68 -2.64 -1.70
N VAL A 135 -5.97 -3.73 -1.49
CA VAL A 135 -4.54 -3.85 -1.81
C VAL A 135 -4.20 -5.29 -2.16
N THR A 136 -3.45 -5.48 -3.25
CA THR A 136 -2.96 -6.80 -3.64
C THR A 136 -1.45 -6.86 -3.44
N LEU A 137 -1.01 -7.69 -2.49
CA LEU A 137 0.40 -7.86 -2.15
C LEU A 137 1.14 -8.69 -3.21
N PRO A 138 2.43 -8.38 -3.49
CA PRO A 138 3.27 -9.19 -4.36
C PRO A 138 3.45 -10.62 -3.83
N GLU A 139 3.37 -11.62 -4.70
CA GLU A 139 3.43 -13.04 -4.31
C GLU A 139 4.80 -13.51 -3.80
N GLN A 140 5.86 -12.75 -4.06
CA GLN A 140 7.24 -13.09 -3.67
C GLN A 140 7.64 -12.55 -2.30
N ILE A 141 6.85 -11.70 -1.64
CA ILE A 141 7.21 -11.15 -0.35
C ILE A 141 7.32 -12.23 0.73
N THR A 142 8.29 -12.06 1.61
CA THR A 142 8.54 -12.95 2.75
C THR A 142 8.25 -12.27 4.09
N ILE A 143 8.22 -10.93 4.11
CA ILE A 143 8.04 -10.14 5.32
C ILE A 143 6.96 -9.08 5.11
N ILE A 144 6.06 -8.95 6.09
CA ILE A 144 5.18 -7.81 6.26
C ILE A 144 5.60 -7.10 7.54
N GLY A 145 6.07 -5.87 7.42
CA GLY A 145 6.67 -5.10 8.51
C GLY A 145 5.70 -4.72 9.63
N SER A 146 6.25 -4.13 10.68
CA SER A 146 5.47 -3.68 11.84
C SER A 146 4.58 -2.49 11.48
N SER A 147 3.35 -2.49 11.99
CA SER A 147 2.36 -1.41 11.76
C SER A 147 2.08 -1.11 10.27
N THR A 148 2.37 -2.03 9.36
CA THR A 148 2.23 -1.83 7.91
C THR A 148 0.85 -1.32 7.53
N PHE A 149 -0.22 -1.92 8.06
CA PHE A 149 -1.61 -1.53 7.80
C PHE A 149 -2.28 -0.89 9.02
N SER A 150 -1.50 -0.46 10.01
CA SER A 150 -2.08 0.15 11.21
C SER A 150 -2.92 1.36 10.86
N GLY A 151 -4.20 1.37 11.28
CA GLY A 151 -5.14 2.46 11.00
C GLY A 151 -5.78 2.42 9.62
N CYS A 152 -5.64 1.33 8.84
CA CYS A 152 -6.37 1.14 7.59
C CYS A 152 -7.81 0.71 7.88
N ALA A 153 -8.64 1.63 8.37
CA ALA A 153 -9.98 1.35 8.91
C ALA A 153 -10.97 0.82 7.84
N ASN A 154 -10.75 1.18 6.57
CA ASN A 154 -11.60 0.74 5.47
C ASN A 154 -11.14 -0.55 4.79
N LEU A 155 -9.98 -1.09 5.16
CA LEU A 155 -9.49 -2.35 4.59
C LEU A 155 -10.36 -3.51 5.08
N LYS A 156 -11.08 -4.17 4.15
CA LYS A 156 -12.06 -5.21 4.50
C LYS A 156 -11.54 -6.61 4.28
N GLU A 157 -10.69 -6.79 3.28
CA GLU A 157 -10.09 -8.09 2.96
C GLU A 157 -8.61 -7.93 2.63
N LEU A 158 -7.82 -8.91 3.03
CA LEU A 158 -6.40 -8.98 2.69
C LEU A 158 -5.98 -10.43 2.50
N VAL A 159 -5.30 -10.70 1.41
CA VAL A 159 -4.66 -12.00 1.17
C VAL A 159 -3.18 -11.89 1.54
N ILE A 160 -2.74 -12.75 2.46
CA ILE A 160 -1.32 -12.92 2.81
C ILE A 160 -0.71 -13.95 1.85
N PRO A 161 0.28 -13.58 1.03
CA PRO A 161 0.93 -14.48 0.07
C PRO A 161 1.59 -15.70 0.71
N GLU A 162 1.74 -16.78 -0.08
CA GLU A 162 2.21 -18.08 0.43
C GLU A 162 3.62 -18.05 1.01
N LYS A 163 4.49 -17.17 0.47
CA LYS A 163 5.89 -17.07 0.89
C LYS A 163 6.13 -16.25 2.15
N VAL A 164 5.09 -15.63 2.72
CA VAL A 164 5.25 -14.81 3.93
C VAL A 164 5.66 -15.68 5.12
N GLU A 165 6.82 -15.36 5.67
CA GLU A 165 7.45 -16.03 6.81
C GLU A 165 7.36 -15.22 8.10
N GLU A 166 7.17 -13.89 7.99
CA GLU A 166 7.12 -12.98 9.14
C GLU A 166 6.06 -11.89 8.94
N ILE A 167 5.29 -11.62 10.02
CA ILE A 167 4.35 -10.50 10.09
C ILE A 167 4.62 -9.73 11.37
N GLY A 168 4.97 -8.46 11.24
CA GLY A 168 5.38 -7.58 12.33
C GLY A 168 4.29 -7.30 13.36
N LYS A 169 4.66 -6.66 14.44
CA LYS A 169 3.72 -6.26 15.50
C LYS A 169 2.85 -5.09 15.05
N SER A 170 1.63 -5.02 15.60
CA SER A 170 0.64 -3.96 15.32
C SER A 170 0.28 -3.82 13.85
N THR A 171 0.60 -4.81 13.01
CA THR A 171 0.40 -4.74 11.56
C THR A 171 -1.03 -4.39 11.20
N PHE A 172 -2.00 -4.95 11.90
CA PHE A 172 -3.44 -4.75 11.64
C PHE A 172 -4.15 -3.95 12.75
N SER A 173 -3.42 -3.21 13.56
CA SER A 173 -4.02 -2.38 14.60
C SER A 173 -4.92 -1.32 13.99
N GLY A 174 -6.20 -1.23 14.42
CA GLY A 174 -7.17 -0.29 13.87
C GLY A 174 -7.79 -0.69 12.52
N CYS A 175 -7.58 -1.95 12.06
CA CYS A 175 -8.30 -2.51 10.90
C CYS A 175 -9.55 -3.25 11.39
N GLU A 176 -10.64 -2.52 11.64
CA GLU A 176 -11.85 -3.10 12.21
C GLU A 176 -12.60 -3.99 11.20
N GLY A 177 -12.93 -5.23 11.64
CA GLY A 177 -13.68 -6.19 10.84
C GLY A 177 -12.94 -6.73 9.62
N LEU A 178 -11.62 -6.56 9.55
CA LEU A 178 -10.79 -7.08 8.46
C LEU A 178 -10.86 -8.62 8.37
N ILE A 179 -11.04 -9.13 7.17
CA ILE A 179 -10.94 -10.55 6.85
C ILE A 179 -9.58 -10.82 6.23
N ILE A 180 -8.81 -11.72 6.84
CA ILE A 180 -7.48 -12.08 6.37
C ILE A 180 -7.49 -13.53 5.86
N TYR A 181 -7.04 -13.72 4.63
CA TYR A 181 -6.82 -15.03 4.03
C TYR A 181 -5.32 -15.33 4.00
N CYS A 182 -4.85 -16.18 4.92
CA CYS A 182 -3.45 -16.59 4.95
C CYS A 182 -3.23 -17.76 3.99
N LYS A 183 -2.43 -17.58 2.94
CA LYS A 183 -1.99 -18.66 2.04
C LYS A 183 -0.83 -19.50 2.59
N PRO A 184 0.09 -18.99 3.45
CA PRO A 184 1.21 -19.77 3.94
C PRO A 184 0.77 -21.10 4.57
N THR A 185 1.38 -22.19 4.14
CA THR A 185 1.13 -23.53 4.70
C THR A 185 1.86 -23.73 6.02
N LYS A 186 2.98 -23.03 6.22
CA LYS A 186 3.69 -22.93 7.51
C LYS A 186 3.31 -21.59 8.15
N LYS A 187 2.92 -21.63 9.42
CA LYS A 187 2.56 -20.41 10.16
C LYS A 187 3.71 -19.41 10.15
N PRO A 188 3.50 -18.17 9.68
CA PRO A 188 4.48 -17.10 9.78
C PRO A 188 4.86 -16.80 11.25
N ALA A 189 6.07 -16.28 11.46
CA ALA A 189 6.43 -15.66 12.73
C ALA A 189 5.54 -14.43 12.94
N ILE A 190 4.83 -14.39 14.06
CA ILE A 190 3.94 -13.29 14.44
C ILE A 190 4.26 -12.82 15.84
N TYR A 191 4.07 -11.55 16.08
CA TYR A 191 4.40 -10.93 17.36
C TYR A 191 3.16 -10.82 18.25
N TYR A 192 3.28 -11.30 19.48
CA TYR A 192 2.29 -11.11 20.54
C TYR A 192 2.92 -10.27 21.65
N ASP A 193 2.17 -9.32 22.17
CA ASP A 193 2.51 -8.81 23.50
C ASP A 193 1.83 -9.66 24.58
N SER A 194 2.33 -9.55 25.81
CA SER A 194 1.83 -10.34 26.95
C SER A 194 0.35 -10.09 27.29
N ASN A 195 -0.25 -9.02 26.76
CA ASN A 195 -1.61 -8.59 27.05
C ASN A 195 -2.54 -8.72 25.84
N PHE A 196 -2.07 -9.24 24.69
CA PHE A 196 -2.82 -9.30 23.42
C PHE A 196 -3.44 -7.96 23.04
N SER A 197 -2.76 -6.88 23.37
CA SER A 197 -3.20 -5.51 23.14
C SER A 197 -3.16 -5.17 21.64
N ALA A 198 -3.47 -3.93 21.32
CA ALA A 198 -3.33 -3.38 19.96
C ALA A 198 -1.91 -3.53 19.35
N ASN A 199 -0.90 -3.90 20.19
CA ASN A 199 0.47 -4.15 19.74
C ASN A 199 0.68 -5.56 19.15
N SER A 200 -0.27 -6.48 19.32
CA SER A 200 -0.21 -7.79 18.68
C SER A 200 -0.39 -7.67 17.17
N THR A 201 0.19 -8.61 16.42
CA THR A 201 0.02 -8.67 14.96
C THR A 201 -1.47 -8.70 14.58
N PHE A 202 -2.25 -9.52 15.28
CA PHE A 202 -3.70 -9.65 15.13
C PHE A 202 -4.38 -9.17 16.41
N PRO A 203 -4.89 -7.93 16.48
CA PRO A 203 -5.63 -7.44 17.63
C PRO A 203 -7.03 -8.08 17.67
N LEU A 204 -7.22 -9.04 18.56
CA LEU A 204 -8.43 -9.88 18.63
C LEU A 204 -9.71 -9.12 18.97
N TYR A 205 -9.57 -7.95 19.59
CA TYR A 205 -10.72 -7.10 19.97
C TYR A 205 -11.32 -6.30 18.81
N SER A 206 -10.66 -6.32 17.63
CA SER A 206 -11.07 -5.51 16.47
C SER A 206 -12.04 -6.23 15.53
N GLY A 207 -12.50 -7.45 15.88
CA GLY A 207 -13.38 -8.25 15.02
C GLY A 207 -12.70 -8.81 13.77
N ILE A 208 -11.37 -8.84 13.73
CA ILE A 208 -10.58 -9.45 12.65
C ILE A 208 -10.88 -10.95 12.57
N LYS A 209 -11.11 -11.44 11.35
CA LYS A 209 -11.26 -12.86 11.06
C LYS A 209 -10.07 -13.35 10.24
N VAL A 210 -9.46 -14.46 10.64
CA VAL A 210 -8.30 -15.02 9.94
C VAL A 210 -8.62 -16.41 9.41
N TYR A 211 -8.57 -16.55 8.09
CA TYR A 211 -8.76 -17.82 7.40
C TYR A 211 -7.41 -18.41 7.04
N VAL A 212 -7.21 -19.69 7.34
CA VAL A 212 -5.96 -20.41 7.08
C VAL A 212 -6.22 -21.71 6.32
N PRO A 213 -5.22 -22.28 5.60
CA PRO A 213 -5.38 -23.55 4.93
C PRO A 213 -5.76 -24.67 5.93
N SER A 214 -6.74 -25.51 5.58
CA SER A 214 -7.23 -26.58 6.47
C SER A 214 -6.13 -27.50 6.98
N LYS A 215 -5.14 -27.81 6.14
CA LYS A 215 -3.98 -28.65 6.51
C LYS A 215 -3.06 -28.00 7.54
N SER A 216 -3.07 -26.68 7.62
CA SER A 216 -2.20 -25.90 8.50
C SER A 216 -2.91 -25.37 9.75
N TYR A 217 -4.23 -25.54 9.84
CA TYR A 217 -5.07 -24.99 10.90
C TYR A 217 -4.51 -25.25 12.30
N ASN A 218 -4.15 -26.50 12.61
CA ASN A 218 -3.61 -26.86 13.92
C ASN A 218 -2.29 -26.14 14.25
N SER A 219 -1.43 -25.90 13.25
CA SER A 219 -0.17 -25.17 13.46
C SER A 219 -0.40 -23.69 13.75
N TYR A 220 -1.48 -23.11 13.24
CA TYR A 220 -1.86 -21.73 13.48
C TYR A 220 -2.51 -21.54 14.86
N ILE A 221 -3.35 -22.48 15.31
CA ILE A 221 -4.05 -22.37 16.61
C ILE A 221 -3.23 -22.85 17.81
N GLN A 222 -2.25 -23.75 17.61
CA GLN A 222 -1.52 -24.42 18.70
C GLN A 222 -0.72 -23.45 19.62
N TYR A 223 -0.48 -22.20 19.16
CA TYR A 223 0.27 -21.20 19.94
C TYR A 223 -0.64 -20.08 20.47
N ASN A 224 -1.92 -20.32 20.55
CA ASN A 224 -2.86 -19.23 20.46
C ASN A 224 -3.29 -18.69 21.78
N TYR A 225 -3.06 -18.89 22.87
CA TYR A 225 -3.59 -18.12 24.00
C TYR A 225 -3.02 -18.63 25.33
N PRO A 226 -2.44 -17.76 26.15
CA PRO A 226 -2.26 -18.10 27.56
C PRO A 226 -3.65 -18.36 28.15
N ALA A 227 -3.76 -19.42 28.91
CA ALA A 227 -4.97 -19.76 29.66
C ALA A 227 -5.44 -18.53 30.46
N GLY A 228 -6.66 -18.03 30.20
CA GLY A 228 -7.22 -16.88 30.88
C GLY A 228 -7.22 -15.57 30.09
N SER A 229 -6.71 -15.52 28.84
CA SER A 229 -6.67 -14.29 28.04
C SER A 229 -8.04 -13.80 27.51
N GLY A 230 -9.12 -14.60 27.65
CA GLY A 230 -10.45 -14.29 27.10
C GLY A 230 -10.51 -14.24 25.57
N ALA A 231 -9.40 -14.52 24.92
CA ALA A 231 -9.35 -14.62 23.47
C ALA A 231 -9.92 -15.97 23.06
N SER A 232 -10.93 -15.97 22.19
CA SER A 232 -11.59 -17.18 21.72
C SER A 232 -10.96 -17.66 20.41
N SER A 233 -11.03 -18.98 20.19
CA SER A 233 -10.73 -19.58 18.87
C SER A 233 -11.66 -19.08 17.77
N ASP A 234 -12.67 -18.28 18.10
CA ASP A 234 -13.77 -17.87 17.24
C ASP A 234 -13.35 -16.91 16.11
N ASN A 235 -12.13 -16.39 16.16
CA ASN A 235 -11.58 -15.52 15.10
C ASN A 235 -10.73 -16.26 14.07
N TRP A 236 -10.48 -17.57 14.27
CA TRP A 236 -9.70 -18.39 13.35
C TRP A 236 -10.59 -19.37 12.61
N TYR A 237 -10.47 -19.38 11.31
CA TYR A 237 -11.24 -20.20 10.41
C TYR A 237 -10.29 -20.96 9.48
N TYR A 238 -10.78 -22.03 8.84
CA TYR A 238 -10.04 -22.71 7.81
C TYR A 238 -10.82 -22.70 6.50
N TYR A 239 -10.10 -22.69 5.38
CA TYR A 239 -10.70 -22.92 4.07
C TYR A 239 -10.18 -24.23 3.49
N ARG A 240 -11.01 -24.89 2.69
CA ARG A 240 -10.61 -26.07 1.93
C ARG A 240 -10.15 -25.58 0.56
N ASN A 241 -8.92 -25.98 0.18
CA ASN A 241 -8.42 -25.82 -1.18
C ASN A 241 -9.15 -26.81 -2.10
#